data_41ccc1e360d29c000997fa9cf089e5f9
#
_entry.id   41ccc1e360d29c000997fa9cf089e5f9
#
_cell.length_a   1.000
_cell.length_b   1.000
_cell.length_c   1.000
_cell.angle_alpha   90.00
_cell.angle_beta   90.00
_cell.angle_gamma   90.00
#
_symmetry.space_group_name_H-M   'P 1'
#
loop_
_entity.id
_entity.type
_entity.pdbx_description
1 polymer ?
#
loop_
_entity_poly.entity_id
_entity_poly.type
_entity_poly.pdbx_seq_one_letter_code
_entity_poly.pdbx_strand_id
1 'polypeptide(L)'
;MTVHRMHKFDVKAFGADWAYTMDGGEIGELEYENFNAAVARVTFKGRNVHPGYAKHKMINSIRIANQYAIMLPRWETPEHTEGYEGFYHLISFEGSVEKTVLTYIIRDHDRDRFERRKKELEHLTRKINNEFPGCASIEINDQYYNMREKVEPVMHIVDLVSEAMRAVDVVPMVKPVRGGTDGAQLSFKGLPCPNIFAGGLNFHGRYEFVPIQSMEKATEVIVQIARMVAEK
;
A
#
# COMPACT_ATOMS: atom_id res chain seq x y z
N MET A 1 8.19 3.30 5.29
CA MET A 1 8.09 4.72 5.65
C MET A 1 6.70 4.96 6.20
N THR A 2 6.55 5.50 7.39
CA THR A 2 5.27 5.56 8.10
C THR A 2 4.54 6.82 7.66
N VAL A 3 3.43 6.66 6.96
CA VAL A 3 2.53 7.74 6.48
C VAL A 3 1.78 8.35 7.67
N HIS A 4 2.49 9.00 8.61
CA HIS A 4 1.88 9.53 9.84
C HIS A 4 1.71 11.05 9.85
N ARG A 5 2.14 11.77 8.82
CA ARG A 5 2.13 13.25 8.83
C ARG A 5 0.78 13.86 8.52
N MET A 6 -0.04 13.24 7.68
CA MET A 6 -1.34 13.78 7.26
C MET A 6 -2.44 13.66 8.32
N HIS A 7 -2.26 12.90 9.41
CA HIS A 7 -3.24 12.87 10.51
C HIS A 7 -3.48 14.22 11.16
N LYS A 8 -2.50 15.11 11.12
CA LYS A 8 -2.57 16.46 11.71
C LYS A 8 -3.11 17.53 10.75
N PHE A 9 -3.25 17.21 9.46
CA PHE A 9 -3.76 18.19 8.49
C PHE A 9 -5.26 18.40 8.68
N ASP A 10 -5.66 19.64 8.89
CA ASP A 10 -7.06 20.03 9.07
C ASP A 10 -7.67 20.39 7.72
N VAL A 11 -8.31 19.40 7.10
CA VAL A 11 -8.99 19.55 5.80
C VAL A 11 -10.10 20.60 5.85
N LYS A 12 -10.84 20.70 6.99
CA LYS A 12 -11.92 21.66 7.12
C LYS A 12 -11.40 23.09 7.19
N ALA A 13 -10.34 23.33 7.95
CA ALA A 13 -9.69 24.64 8.03
C ALA A 13 -9.02 25.02 6.70
N PHE A 14 -8.55 24.04 5.92
CA PHE A 14 -7.99 24.26 4.58
C PHE A 14 -9.04 24.77 3.59
N GLY A 15 -10.29 24.26 3.66
CA GLY A 15 -11.45 24.83 2.99
C GLY A 15 -11.46 24.69 1.47
N ALA A 16 -10.73 23.73 0.90
CA ALA A 16 -10.73 23.45 -0.53
C ALA A 16 -11.63 22.25 -0.88
N ASP A 17 -12.20 22.24 -2.09
CA ASP A 17 -13.03 21.16 -2.60
C ASP A 17 -12.19 19.95 -3.07
N TRP A 18 -10.97 20.18 -3.53
CA TRP A 18 -9.98 19.18 -3.89
C TRP A 18 -8.56 19.73 -3.74
N ALA A 19 -7.57 18.84 -3.86
CA ALA A 19 -6.15 19.21 -3.84
C ALA A 19 -5.34 18.30 -4.75
N TYR A 20 -4.07 18.60 -4.90
CA TYR A 20 -3.07 17.75 -5.57
C TYR A 20 -1.82 17.64 -4.72
N THR A 21 -1.21 16.46 -4.71
CA THR A 21 0.13 16.27 -4.15
C THR A 21 1.15 16.09 -5.27
N MET A 22 2.31 16.72 -5.16
CA MET A 22 3.45 16.53 -6.07
C MET A 22 4.32 15.40 -5.51
N ASP A 23 3.77 14.18 -5.53
CA ASP A 23 4.34 12.97 -4.90
C ASP A 23 4.39 11.79 -5.91
N GLY A 24 4.10 12.05 -7.17
CA GLY A 24 4.22 11.09 -8.26
C GLY A 24 5.67 10.97 -8.77
N GLY A 25 5.91 10.02 -9.66
CA GLY A 25 7.23 9.69 -10.19
C GLY A 25 7.70 10.59 -11.33
N GLU A 26 7.91 9.99 -12.51
CA GLU A 26 8.47 10.63 -13.70
C GLU A 26 7.53 11.69 -14.29
N ILE A 27 8.09 12.60 -15.10
CA ILE A 27 7.32 13.66 -15.78
C ILE A 27 6.12 13.05 -16.53
N GLY A 28 4.94 13.62 -16.27
CA GLY A 28 3.67 13.20 -16.88
C GLY A 28 2.88 12.20 -16.04
N GLU A 29 3.43 11.62 -15.01
CA GLU A 29 2.67 10.72 -14.12
C GLU A 29 1.55 11.46 -13.40
N LEU A 30 0.35 10.86 -13.49
CA LEU A 30 -0.85 11.32 -12.84
C LEU A 30 -1.55 10.10 -12.22
N GLU A 31 -1.72 10.12 -10.90
CA GLU A 31 -2.11 8.96 -10.15
C GLU A 31 -3.33 9.29 -9.29
N TYR A 32 -4.43 8.58 -9.51
CA TYR A 32 -5.64 8.65 -8.70
C TYR A 32 -6.04 7.29 -8.11
N GLU A 33 -5.19 6.29 -8.29
CA GLU A 33 -5.32 4.95 -7.74
C GLU A 33 -4.06 4.54 -6.98
N ASN A 34 -4.25 3.89 -5.85
CA ASN A 34 -3.19 3.30 -5.04
C ASN A 34 -3.63 1.96 -4.45
N PHE A 35 -2.73 1.19 -3.87
CA PHE A 35 -3.12 -0.04 -3.17
C PHE A 35 -4.07 0.23 -2.00
N ASN A 36 -4.99 -0.73 -1.74
CA ASN A 36 -5.47 -1.00 -0.39
C ASN A 36 -4.37 -1.75 0.37
N ALA A 37 -4.22 -1.45 1.63
CA ALA A 37 -3.09 -1.93 2.42
C ALA A 37 -3.48 -2.39 3.82
N ALA A 38 -2.98 -3.57 4.23
CA ALA A 38 -3.05 -4.05 5.60
C ALA A 38 -1.73 -4.69 6.02
N VAL A 39 -1.54 -4.77 7.33
CA VAL A 39 -0.52 -5.60 7.98
C VAL A 39 -1.22 -6.72 8.73
N ALA A 40 -0.78 -7.95 8.51
CA ALA A 40 -1.21 -9.10 9.28
C ALA A 40 -0.05 -9.65 10.12
N ARG A 41 -0.31 -9.89 11.40
CA ARG A 41 0.61 -10.54 12.32
C ARG A 41 0.05 -11.87 12.76
N VAL A 42 0.71 -12.95 12.37
CA VAL A 42 0.32 -14.32 12.72
C VAL A 42 1.27 -14.84 13.79
N THR A 43 0.73 -15.18 14.96
CA THR A 43 1.50 -15.70 16.09
C THR A 43 1.20 -17.18 16.27
N PHE A 44 2.26 -17.97 16.37
CA PHE A 44 2.21 -19.40 16.64
C PHE A 44 2.80 -19.70 18.02
N LYS A 45 2.09 -20.46 18.82
CA LYS A 45 2.54 -20.93 20.14
C LYS A 45 2.95 -22.40 20.04
N GLY A 46 4.11 -22.71 20.54
CA GLY A 46 4.64 -24.06 20.63
C GLY A 46 4.75 -24.55 22.06
N ARG A 47 5.30 -25.73 22.21
CA ARG A 47 5.63 -26.34 23.50
C ARG A 47 6.99 -26.99 23.37
N ASN A 48 7.98 -26.46 24.09
CA ASN A 48 9.32 -27.00 24.11
C ASN A 48 9.42 -28.14 25.12
N VAL A 49 10.21 -29.15 24.78
CA VAL A 49 10.63 -30.25 25.67
C VAL A 49 12.00 -30.71 25.23
N HIS A 50 12.68 -31.49 26.07
CA HIS A 50 13.98 -32.07 25.71
C HIS A 50 13.89 -32.87 24.41
N PRO A 51 14.72 -32.61 23.37
CA PRO A 51 14.59 -33.23 22.05
C PRO A 51 14.59 -34.77 22.06
N GLY A 52 15.39 -35.38 22.93
CA GLY A 52 15.44 -36.84 23.06
C GLY A 52 14.13 -37.49 23.55
N TYR A 53 13.21 -36.72 24.13
CA TYR A 53 11.93 -37.17 24.66
C TYR A 53 10.73 -36.47 24.04
N ALA A 54 10.93 -35.89 22.86
CA ALA A 54 10.00 -34.95 22.21
C ALA A 54 8.80 -35.65 21.51
N LYS A 55 8.89 -36.95 21.24
CA LYS A 55 7.86 -37.68 20.50
C LYS A 55 6.49 -37.53 21.20
N HIS A 56 5.50 -37.04 20.43
CA HIS A 56 4.12 -36.76 20.88
C HIS A 56 4.00 -35.69 22.00
N LYS A 57 5.06 -34.95 22.29
CA LYS A 57 5.08 -33.91 23.34
C LYS A 57 5.44 -32.53 22.82
N MET A 58 6.48 -32.44 21.97
CA MET A 58 6.93 -31.15 21.42
C MET A 58 5.97 -30.62 20.38
N ILE A 59 5.70 -29.33 20.46
CA ILE A 59 5.04 -28.54 19.39
C ILE A 59 6.03 -27.47 19.00
N ASN A 60 6.63 -27.59 17.82
CA ASN A 60 7.60 -26.63 17.34
C ASN A 60 6.91 -25.53 16.50
N SER A 61 6.78 -24.36 17.08
CA SER A 61 6.09 -23.23 16.45
C SER A 61 6.75 -22.77 15.13
N ILE A 62 8.10 -22.92 14.98
CA ILE A 62 8.80 -22.59 13.73
C ILE A 62 8.33 -23.48 12.60
N ARG A 63 8.18 -24.79 12.85
CA ARG A 63 7.72 -25.73 11.82
C ARG A 63 6.27 -25.43 11.39
N ILE A 64 5.40 -25.09 12.35
CA ILE A 64 4.01 -24.71 12.06
C ILE A 64 3.96 -23.40 11.28
N ALA A 65 4.75 -22.41 11.67
CA ALA A 65 4.84 -21.13 10.95
C ALA A 65 5.35 -21.32 9.51
N ASN A 66 6.34 -22.21 9.29
CA ASN A 66 6.79 -22.54 7.94
C ASN A 66 5.69 -23.26 7.13
N GLN A 67 4.97 -24.19 7.73
CA GLN A 67 3.81 -24.84 7.11
C GLN A 67 2.76 -23.81 6.69
N TYR A 68 2.44 -22.84 7.55
CA TYR A 68 1.54 -21.74 7.23
C TYR A 68 2.03 -20.92 6.05
N ALA A 69 3.31 -20.51 6.07
CA ALA A 69 3.88 -19.64 5.06
C ALA A 69 3.83 -20.25 3.64
N ILE A 70 4.06 -21.56 3.50
CA ILE A 70 4.01 -22.26 2.20
C ILE A 70 2.59 -22.55 1.71
N MET A 71 1.53 -22.32 2.53
CA MET A 71 0.15 -22.45 2.08
C MET A 71 -0.33 -21.27 1.25
N LEU A 72 0.35 -20.11 1.34
CA LEU A 72 0.03 -18.94 0.54
C LEU A 72 0.46 -19.14 -0.93
N PRO A 73 -0.21 -18.47 -1.88
CA PRO A 73 0.13 -18.57 -3.29
C PRO A 73 1.57 -18.15 -3.56
N ARG A 74 2.36 -19.05 -4.12
CA ARG A 74 3.81 -18.88 -4.34
C ARG A 74 4.16 -17.67 -5.20
N TRP A 75 3.30 -17.33 -6.16
CA TRP A 75 3.56 -16.30 -7.16
C TRP A 75 2.88 -14.97 -6.85
N GLU A 76 2.14 -14.87 -5.75
CA GLU A 76 1.51 -13.63 -5.31
C GLU A 76 2.39 -12.89 -4.29
N THR A 77 3.62 -12.58 -4.71
CA THR A 77 4.62 -11.86 -3.92
C THR A 77 5.14 -10.64 -4.68
N PRO A 78 5.73 -9.63 -4.04
CA PRO A 78 6.18 -8.40 -4.72
C PRO A 78 7.11 -8.66 -5.90
N GLU A 79 7.99 -9.67 -5.79
CA GLU A 79 8.96 -10.03 -6.81
C GLU A 79 8.35 -10.75 -8.03
N HIS A 80 7.07 -11.13 -7.96
CA HIS A 80 6.36 -11.85 -9.02
C HIS A 80 5.12 -11.12 -9.56
N THR A 81 4.85 -9.90 -9.07
CA THR A 81 3.63 -9.17 -9.41
C THR A 81 3.94 -7.76 -9.91
N GLU A 82 3.12 -7.29 -10.86
CA GLU A 82 3.22 -5.95 -11.46
C GLU A 82 1.84 -5.31 -11.65
N GLY A 83 1.82 -4.05 -12.09
CA GLY A 83 0.59 -3.32 -12.43
C GLY A 83 -0.45 -3.39 -11.31
N TYR A 84 -1.62 -3.93 -11.62
CA TYR A 84 -2.77 -4.07 -10.71
C TYR A 84 -2.77 -5.36 -9.87
N GLU A 85 -1.76 -6.19 -10.01
CA GLU A 85 -1.67 -7.45 -9.26
C GLU A 85 -1.35 -7.18 -7.79
N GLY A 86 -2.17 -7.79 -6.92
CA GLY A 86 -1.97 -7.74 -5.49
C GLY A 86 -1.05 -8.85 -4.97
N PHE A 87 -0.57 -8.72 -3.73
CA PHE A 87 0.38 -9.67 -3.17
C PHE A 87 0.26 -9.83 -1.65
N TYR A 88 0.90 -10.90 -1.16
CA TYR A 88 1.29 -11.10 0.23
C TYR A 88 2.81 -10.97 0.32
N HIS A 89 3.31 -10.10 1.19
CA HIS A 89 4.74 -9.95 1.41
C HIS A 89 5.10 -10.29 2.85
N LEU A 90 5.77 -11.42 3.04
CA LEU A 90 6.32 -11.80 4.35
C LEU A 90 7.55 -10.93 4.64
N ILE A 91 7.40 -9.96 5.54
CA ILE A 91 8.47 -9.00 5.88
C ILE A 91 9.27 -9.39 7.12
N SER A 92 8.74 -10.27 7.96
CA SER A 92 9.45 -10.76 9.16
C SER A 92 9.00 -12.18 9.47
N PHE A 93 9.97 -13.01 9.86
CA PHE A 93 9.82 -14.36 10.37
C PHE A 93 10.73 -14.49 11.59
N GLU A 94 10.17 -14.30 12.78
CA GLU A 94 10.92 -14.33 14.04
C GLU A 94 10.39 -15.41 14.95
N GLY A 95 11.27 -16.28 15.47
CA GLY A 95 10.75 -17.33 16.30
C GLY A 95 11.75 -18.24 17.00
N SER A 96 11.19 -19.00 17.96
CA SER A 96 11.81 -20.10 18.67
C SER A 96 10.84 -21.30 18.69
N VAL A 97 11.22 -22.41 19.33
CA VAL A 97 10.32 -23.58 19.49
C VAL A 97 9.00 -23.20 20.17
N GLU A 98 9.03 -22.27 21.12
CA GLU A 98 7.86 -21.91 21.95
C GLU A 98 6.97 -20.84 21.33
N LYS A 99 7.55 -19.93 20.51
CA LYS A 99 6.78 -18.85 19.88
C LYS A 99 7.42 -18.42 18.57
N THR A 100 6.61 -18.31 17.53
CA THR A 100 7.01 -17.74 16.24
C THR A 100 5.97 -16.69 15.80
N VAL A 101 6.46 -15.60 15.21
CA VAL A 101 5.62 -14.54 14.67
C VAL A 101 5.99 -14.30 13.21
N LEU A 102 4.99 -14.35 12.34
CA LEU A 102 5.09 -13.92 10.95
C LEU A 102 4.41 -12.57 10.79
N THR A 103 5.06 -11.65 10.09
CA THR A 103 4.44 -10.36 9.74
C THR A 103 4.34 -10.25 8.22
N TYR A 104 3.11 -10.08 7.73
CA TYR A 104 2.79 -9.90 6.33
C TYR A 104 2.31 -8.49 6.03
N ILE A 105 2.71 -7.97 4.88
CA ILE A 105 2.05 -6.84 4.23
C ILE A 105 1.12 -7.41 3.17
N ILE A 106 -0.13 -6.94 3.13
CA ILE A 106 -1.15 -7.32 2.16
C ILE A 106 -1.43 -6.11 1.29
N ARG A 107 -1.45 -6.28 -0.03
CA ARG A 107 -1.71 -5.22 -1.01
C ARG A 107 -2.62 -5.73 -2.12
N ASP A 108 -3.60 -4.93 -2.51
CA ASP A 108 -4.39 -5.12 -3.73
C ASP A 108 -5.06 -3.79 -4.12
N HIS A 109 -5.17 -3.47 -5.41
CA HIS A 109 -5.90 -2.29 -5.87
C HIS A 109 -7.41 -2.48 -5.74
N ASP A 110 -7.89 -3.69 -6.01
CA ASP A 110 -9.30 -4.03 -5.91
C ASP A 110 -9.71 -4.29 -4.46
N ARG A 111 -10.78 -3.63 -3.99
CA ARG A 111 -11.26 -3.72 -2.61
C ARG A 111 -11.72 -5.13 -2.25
N ASP A 112 -12.46 -5.79 -3.13
CA ASP A 112 -13.00 -7.12 -2.87
C ASP A 112 -11.90 -8.18 -2.85
N ARG A 113 -10.90 -8.07 -3.74
CA ARG A 113 -9.72 -8.93 -3.73
C ARG A 113 -8.90 -8.70 -2.46
N PHE A 114 -8.72 -7.46 -2.05
CA PHE A 114 -8.03 -7.12 -0.80
C PHE A 114 -8.72 -7.76 0.42
N GLU A 115 -10.05 -7.67 0.52
CA GLU A 115 -10.81 -8.32 1.60
C GLU A 115 -10.73 -9.85 1.53
N ARG A 116 -10.75 -10.44 0.32
CA ARG A 116 -10.54 -11.89 0.15
C ARG A 116 -9.15 -12.32 0.62
N ARG A 117 -8.10 -11.54 0.37
CA ARG A 117 -6.74 -11.82 0.84
C ARG A 117 -6.66 -11.87 2.37
N LYS A 118 -7.32 -10.95 3.06
CA LYS A 118 -7.38 -10.95 4.53
C LYS A 118 -8.11 -12.21 5.05
N LYS A 119 -9.26 -12.52 4.46
CA LYS A 119 -10.03 -13.72 4.81
C LYS A 119 -9.27 -15.02 4.55
N GLU A 120 -8.42 -15.07 3.54
CA GLU A 120 -7.56 -16.23 3.27
C GLU A 120 -6.57 -16.45 4.40
N LEU A 121 -5.88 -15.43 4.90
CA LEU A 121 -4.99 -15.56 6.06
C LEU A 121 -5.74 -16.05 7.31
N GLU A 122 -6.94 -15.53 7.55
CA GLU A 122 -7.79 -16.01 8.66
C GLU A 122 -8.20 -17.47 8.45
N HIS A 123 -8.54 -17.87 7.21
CA HIS A 123 -8.89 -19.25 6.86
C HIS A 123 -7.70 -20.18 7.12
N LEU A 124 -6.51 -19.83 6.69
CA LEU A 124 -5.29 -20.60 6.94
C LEU A 124 -4.99 -20.72 8.44
N THR A 125 -5.21 -19.64 9.20
CA THR A 125 -5.06 -19.67 10.67
C THR A 125 -6.04 -20.66 11.32
N ARG A 126 -7.29 -20.70 10.88
CA ARG A 126 -8.27 -21.71 11.33
C ARG A 126 -7.85 -23.12 10.93
N LYS A 127 -7.33 -23.31 9.70
CA LYS A 127 -6.84 -24.60 9.22
C LYS A 127 -5.70 -25.14 10.09
N ILE A 128 -4.75 -24.28 10.46
CA ILE A 128 -3.67 -24.63 11.39
C ILE A 128 -4.24 -25.02 12.77
N ASN A 129 -5.21 -24.28 13.28
CA ASN A 129 -5.82 -24.60 14.58
C ASN A 129 -6.65 -25.88 14.58
N ASN A 130 -7.12 -26.36 13.43
CA ASN A 130 -7.77 -27.68 13.32
C ASN A 130 -6.74 -28.81 13.50
N GLU A 131 -5.51 -28.62 13.06
CA GLU A 131 -4.42 -29.59 13.21
C GLU A 131 -3.72 -29.46 14.57
N PHE A 132 -3.52 -28.20 15.03
CA PHE A 132 -2.85 -27.85 16.28
C PHE A 132 -3.76 -26.93 17.12
N PRO A 133 -4.69 -27.45 17.91
CA PRO A 133 -5.72 -26.65 18.57
C PRO A 133 -5.17 -25.50 19.42
N GLY A 134 -5.60 -24.26 19.10
CA GLY A 134 -5.26 -23.05 19.84
C GLY A 134 -3.81 -22.58 19.69
N CYS A 135 -3.03 -23.15 18.76
CA CYS A 135 -1.63 -22.75 18.57
C CYS A 135 -1.45 -21.47 17.76
N ALA A 136 -2.40 -21.10 16.89
CA ALA A 136 -2.26 -19.95 15.99
C ALA A 136 -3.29 -18.86 16.29
N SER A 137 -2.85 -17.61 16.23
CA SER A 137 -3.68 -16.41 16.26
C SER A 137 -3.26 -15.42 15.20
N ILE A 138 -4.19 -14.62 14.70
CA ILE A 138 -3.93 -13.59 13.70
C ILE A 138 -4.55 -12.26 14.13
N GLU A 139 -3.79 -11.17 13.86
CA GLU A 139 -4.26 -9.79 13.97
C GLU A 139 -4.05 -9.13 12.61
N ILE A 140 -5.10 -8.50 12.06
CA ILE A 140 -5.03 -7.78 10.79
C ILE A 140 -5.44 -6.34 11.05
N ASN A 141 -4.58 -5.41 10.60
CA ASN A 141 -4.80 -3.97 10.75
C ASN A 141 -4.71 -3.31 9.37
N ASP A 142 -5.81 -2.69 8.96
CA ASP A 142 -5.84 -1.89 7.74
C ASP A 142 -5.02 -0.61 7.93
N GLN A 143 -4.25 -0.23 6.90
CA GLN A 143 -3.36 0.92 6.95
C GLN A 143 -3.91 2.09 6.15
N TYR A 144 -4.36 1.85 4.93
CA TYR A 144 -4.97 2.80 4.02
C TYR A 144 -5.72 2.08 2.91
N TYR A 145 -6.52 2.86 2.16
CA TYR A 145 -7.34 2.33 1.08
C TYR A 145 -7.04 3.04 -0.24
N ASN A 146 -7.52 2.45 -1.35
CA ASN A 146 -7.38 3.03 -2.68
C ASN A 146 -8.19 4.32 -2.79
N MET A 147 -7.51 5.44 -3.07
CA MET A 147 -8.14 6.76 -3.20
C MET A 147 -9.08 6.87 -4.40
N ARG A 148 -9.05 5.93 -5.33
CA ARG A 148 -9.99 5.86 -6.45
C ARG A 148 -11.44 6.01 -6.00
N GLU A 149 -11.83 5.37 -4.88
CA GLU A 149 -13.19 5.47 -4.32
C GLU A 149 -13.63 6.92 -4.05
N LYS A 150 -12.67 7.82 -3.81
CA LYS A 150 -12.89 9.23 -3.45
C LYS A 150 -12.68 10.18 -4.63
N VAL A 151 -11.82 9.81 -5.58
CA VAL A 151 -11.49 10.63 -6.74
C VAL A 151 -12.44 10.36 -7.91
N GLU A 152 -12.86 9.11 -8.13
CA GLU A 152 -13.74 8.71 -9.24
C GLU A 152 -15.07 9.52 -9.32
N PRO A 153 -15.73 9.90 -8.20
CA PRO A 153 -16.92 10.76 -8.27
C PRO A 153 -16.63 12.19 -8.76
N VAL A 154 -15.39 12.62 -8.79
CA VAL A 154 -14.95 13.98 -9.14
C VAL A 154 -13.84 13.97 -10.21
N MET A 155 -13.95 13.08 -11.19
CA MET A 155 -12.92 12.86 -12.23
C MET A 155 -12.50 14.11 -12.99
N HIS A 156 -13.35 15.16 -13.00
CA HIS A 156 -13.03 16.45 -13.62
C HIS A 156 -11.72 17.07 -13.08
N ILE A 157 -11.30 16.72 -11.85
CA ILE A 157 -10.02 17.18 -11.29
C ILE A 157 -8.82 16.46 -11.93
N VAL A 158 -8.98 15.22 -12.35
CA VAL A 158 -7.97 14.43 -13.08
C VAL A 158 -7.88 14.92 -14.53
N ASP A 159 -9.04 15.19 -15.15
CA ASP A 159 -9.12 15.75 -16.51
C ASP A 159 -8.45 17.12 -16.58
N LEU A 160 -8.71 17.99 -15.59
CA LEU A 160 -8.10 19.32 -15.47
C LEU A 160 -6.55 19.25 -15.47
N VAL A 161 -5.98 18.34 -14.67
CA VAL A 161 -4.53 18.15 -14.65
C VAL A 161 -4.00 17.64 -15.98
N SER A 162 -4.72 16.68 -16.57
CA SER A 162 -4.35 16.14 -17.89
C SER A 162 -4.33 17.23 -18.98
N GLU A 163 -5.29 18.14 -18.96
CA GLU A 163 -5.33 19.30 -19.87
C GLU A 163 -4.20 20.30 -19.56
N ALA A 164 -3.96 20.60 -18.27
CA ALA A 164 -2.88 21.48 -17.84
C ALA A 164 -1.50 20.93 -18.25
N MET A 165 -1.27 19.65 -18.12
CA MET A 165 -0.04 18.98 -18.58
C MET A 165 0.15 19.17 -20.11
N ARG A 166 -0.90 18.88 -20.90
CA ARG A 166 -0.83 19.04 -22.36
C ARG A 166 -0.56 20.49 -22.79
N ALA A 167 -1.11 21.46 -22.05
CA ALA A 167 -0.92 22.89 -22.34
C ALA A 167 0.52 23.37 -22.12
N VAL A 168 1.35 22.61 -21.42
CA VAL A 168 2.80 22.86 -21.19
C VAL A 168 3.70 21.78 -21.81
N ASP A 169 3.22 21.12 -22.86
CA ASP A 169 3.94 20.10 -23.63
C ASP A 169 4.37 18.87 -22.78
N VAL A 170 3.58 18.51 -21.76
CA VAL A 170 3.74 17.27 -20.98
C VAL A 170 2.66 16.29 -21.37
N VAL A 171 3.05 15.06 -21.73
CA VAL A 171 2.12 13.98 -22.05
C VAL A 171 1.64 13.33 -20.75
N PRO A 172 0.32 13.38 -20.41
CA PRO A 172 -0.18 12.74 -19.20
C PRO A 172 -0.07 11.20 -19.28
N MET A 173 0.44 10.60 -18.23
CA MET A 173 0.52 9.13 -18.04
C MET A 173 -0.27 8.74 -16.80
N VAL A 174 -1.55 8.42 -16.98
CA VAL A 174 -2.39 7.97 -15.86
C VAL A 174 -2.04 6.54 -15.52
N LYS A 175 -1.58 6.29 -14.30
CA LYS A 175 -1.23 4.96 -13.82
C LYS A 175 -1.48 4.79 -12.32
N PRO A 176 -1.65 3.54 -11.81
CA PRO A 176 -1.81 3.29 -10.40
C PRO A 176 -0.47 3.31 -9.67
N VAL A 177 -0.49 3.76 -8.40
CA VAL A 177 0.64 3.65 -7.48
C VAL A 177 0.63 2.30 -6.77
N ARG A 178 1.74 1.59 -6.80
CA ARG A 178 1.91 0.34 -6.03
C ARG A 178 2.36 0.60 -4.59
N GLY A 179 1.78 1.60 -3.96
CA GLY A 179 2.11 2.06 -2.60
C GLY A 179 0.96 2.82 -1.98
N GLY A 180 1.24 3.53 -0.90
CA GLY A 180 0.35 4.51 -0.28
C GLY A 180 0.93 5.90 -0.46
N THR A 181 0.07 6.92 -0.51
CA THR A 181 0.44 8.31 -0.72
C THR A 181 -0.26 9.20 0.30
N ASP A 182 0.26 10.41 0.50
CA ASP A 182 -0.39 11.42 1.32
C ASP A 182 -1.72 11.85 0.69
N GLY A 183 -1.81 11.90 -0.65
CA GLY A 183 -3.04 12.16 -1.39
C GLY A 183 -4.14 11.15 -1.10
N ALA A 184 -3.80 9.87 -0.95
CA ALA A 184 -4.77 8.86 -0.55
C ALA A 184 -5.35 9.13 0.84
N GLN A 185 -4.52 9.53 1.82
CA GLN A 185 -5.00 9.86 3.16
C GLN A 185 -5.88 11.11 3.18
N LEU A 186 -5.51 12.15 2.44
CA LEU A 186 -6.30 13.36 2.30
C LEU A 186 -7.66 13.05 1.67
N SER A 187 -7.69 12.20 0.64
CA SER A 187 -8.91 11.77 -0.03
C SER A 187 -9.88 11.10 0.94
N PHE A 188 -9.41 10.22 1.84
CA PHE A 188 -10.24 9.61 2.87
C PHE A 188 -10.61 10.54 4.04
N LYS A 189 -9.95 11.70 4.17
CA LYS A 189 -10.34 12.78 5.08
C LYS A 189 -11.39 13.74 4.48
N GLY A 190 -11.82 13.51 3.25
CA GLY A 190 -12.84 14.30 2.56
C GLY A 190 -12.28 15.35 1.59
N LEU A 191 -10.98 15.30 1.27
CA LEU A 191 -10.33 16.16 0.29
C LEU A 191 -9.78 15.29 -0.86
N PRO A 192 -10.54 15.04 -1.96
CA PRO A 192 -10.04 14.29 -3.09
C PRO A 192 -8.71 14.86 -3.60
N CYS A 193 -7.66 14.01 -3.64
CA CYS A 193 -6.30 14.51 -3.82
C CYS A 193 -5.46 13.53 -4.65
N PRO A 194 -5.57 13.54 -6.00
CA PRO A 194 -4.68 12.77 -6.85
C PRO A 194 -3.24 13.28 -6.78
N ASN A 195 -2.29 12.40 -7.11
CA ASN A 195 -0.88 12.75 -7.19
C ASN A 195 -0.51 13.19 -8.60
N ILE A 196 0.33 14.21 -8.68
CA ILE A 196 0.98 14.67 -9.89
C ILE A 196 2.47 14.35 -9.78
N PHE A 197 3.15 14.14 -10.89
CA PHE A 197 4.59 13.87 -10.93
C PHE A 197 5.42 14.89 -10.16
N ALA A 198 6.43 14.42 -9.46
CA ALA A 198 7.52 15.25 -8.92
C ALA A 198 8.70 15.33 -9.91
N GLY A 199 8.76 14.40 -10.85
CA GLY A 199 9.83 14.30 -11.85
C GLY A 199 11.14 13.76 -11.29
N GLY A 200 11.11 13.14 -10.10
CA GLY A 200 12.26 12.52 -9.48
C GLY A 200 12.54 11.11 -10.02
N LEU A 201 13.72 10.63 -9.73
CA LEU A 201 14.21 9.30 -10.13
C LEU A 201 14.90 8.61 -8.96
N ASN A 202 14.92 7.28 -8.98
CA ASN A 202 15.57 6.43 -7.97
C ASN A 202 15.05 6.66 -6.54
N PHE A 203 13.75 6.92 -6.38
CA PHE A 203 13.12 7.19 -5.10
C PHE A 203 13.50 6.18 -4.01
N HIS A 204 13.75 6.68 -2.80
CA HIS A 204 14.22 5.93 -1.63
C HIS A 204 15.58 5.25 -1.83
N GLY A 205 16.24 5.47 -2.96
CA GLY A 205 17.54 4.95 -3.26
C GLY A 205 18.68 5.87 -2.82
N ARG A 206 19.89 5.33 -2.73
CA ARG A 206 21.11 6.12 -2.42
C ARG A 206 21.40 7.20 -3.47
N TYR A 207 20.93 7.01 -4.70
CA TYR A 207 21.14 7.89 -5.84
C TYR A 207 19.84 8.56 -6.27
N GLU A 208 18.98 8.88 -5.33
CA GLU A 208 17.75 9.63 -5.57
C GLU A 208 18.11 11.05 -6.01
N PHE A 209 17.46 11.55 -7.07
CA PHE A 209 17.66 12.89 -7.58
C PHE A 209 16.43 13.40 -8.35
N VAL A 210 16.34 14.73 -8.50
CA VAL A 210 15.36 15.41 -9.35
C VAL A 210 16.11 16.27 -10.35
N PRO A 211 15.94 16.09 -11.67
CA PRO A 211 16.48 17.01 -12.69
C PRO A 211 15.86 18.40 -12.54
N ILE A 212 16.65 19.45 -12.78
CA ILE A 212 16.16 20.84 -12.75
C ILE A 212 15.00 21.03 -13.74
N GLN A 213 15.12 20.48 -14.94
CA GLN A 213 14.08 20.54 -15.98
C GLN A 213 12.76 19.90 -15.52
N SER A 214 12.82 18.85 -14.70
CA SER A 214 11.62 18.24 -14.11
C SER A 214 10.94 19.17 -13.12
N MET A 215 11.71 19.89 -12.28
CA MET A 215 11.19 20.89 -11.35
C MET A 215 10.54 22.07 -12.09
N GLU A 216 11.15 22.55 -13.17
CA GLU A 216 10.60 23.59 -14.02
C GLU A 216 9.25 23.16 -14.62
N LYS A 217 9.17 21.96 -15.21
CA LYS A 217 7.93 21.41 -15.77
C LYS A 217 6.85 21.19 -14.71
N ALA A 218 7.20 20.71 -13.54
CA ALA A 218 6.28 20.58 -12.44
C ALA A 218 5.69 21.95 -12.02
N THR A 219 6.53 22.98 -11.99
CA THR A 219 6.10 24.36 -11.69
C THR A 219 5.17 24.90 -12.78
N GLU A 220 5.49 24.69 -14.06
CA GLU A 220 4.63 25.09 -15.18
C GLU A 220 3.24 24.46 -15.09
N VAL A 221 3.16 23.16 -14.76
CA VAL A 221 1.87 22.46 -14.56
C VAL A 221 1.08 23.05 -13.41
N ILE A 222 1.71 23.34 -12.26
CA ILE A 222 1.03 23.98 -11.11
C ILE A 222 0.44 25.34 -11.52
N VAL A 223 1.21 26.17 -12.19
CA VAL A 223 0.77 27.50 -12.65
C VAL A 223 -0.38 27.36 -13.64
N GLN A 224 -0.29 26.39 -14.56
CA GLN A 224 -1.35 26.16 -15.55
C GLN A 224 -2.64 25.68 -14.93
N ILE A 225 -2.58 24.77 -13.93
CA ILE A 225 -3.77 24.35 -13.15
C ILE A 225 -4.42 25.57 -12.51
N ALA A 226 -3.63 26.41 -11.82
CA ALA A 226 -4.15 27.62 -11.15
C ALA A 226 -4.85 28.58 -12.13
N ARG A 227 -4.29 28.79 -13.33
CA ARG A 227 -4.91 29.61 -14.38
C ARG A 227 -6.24 29.02 -14.85
N MET A 228 -6.26 27.73 -15.17
CA MET A 228 -7.48 27.05 -15.65
C MET A 228 -8.60 27.02 -14.62
N VAL A 229 -8.26 26.99 -13.32
CA VAL A 229 -9.26 27.09 -12.26
C VAL A 229 -9.79 28.52 -12.11
N ALA A 230 -8.94 29.54 -12.28
CA ALA A 230 -9.34 30.95 -12.16
C ALA A 230 -10.20 31.45 -13.35
N GLU A 231 -10.15 30.78 -14.49
CA GLU A 231 -10.91 31.11 -15.71
C GLU A 231 -12.31 30.46 -15.76
N LYS A 232 -12.61 29.56 -14.81
CA LYS A 232 -13.94 28.90 -14.67
C LYS A 232 -14.84 29.67 -13.70
#